data_cbb8ca02e590fb0e3a8e9724ac10ed32
#
_entry.id   cbb8ca02e590fb0e3a8e9724ac10ed32
#
_cell.length_a   1.000
_cell.length_b   1.000
_cell.length_c   1.000
_cell.angle_alpha   90.00
_cell.angle_beta   90.00
_cell.angle_gamma   90.00
#
_symmetry.space_group_name_H-M   'P 1'
#
loop_
_entity.id
_entity.type
_entity.pdbx_description
1 polymer ?
#
loop_
_entity_poly.entity_id
_entity_poly.type
_entity_poly.pdbx_seq_one_letter_code
_entity_poly.pdbx_strand_id
1 'polypeptide(L)'
;TALAALPAHLRQLIWVQVRDAPADPPSNVLDETLRILRPHSPKLFVHVSTQWPHWGRFEHSGIDAIGADFPLRQTEADRLDIERFMASARRGNTLVYFTCVETWEMFRAATQSAAHLVSGRVVGQLPHPAPPYRLSRARLLSNAR
;
A
#
# COMPACT_ATOMS: atom_id res chain seq x y z
N THR A 1 14.43 -16.69 -6.78
CA THR A 1 14.06 -15.26 -6.77
C THR A 1 15.17 -14.44 -6.11
N ALA A 2 15.41 -13.21 -6.57
CA ALA A 2 16.42 -12.32 -5.98
C ALA A 2 16.21 -12.10 -4.47
N LEU A 3 14.97 -12.09 -3.99
CA LEU A 3 14.63 -11.97 -2.57
C LEU A 3 15.11 -13.17 -1.74
N ALA A 4 15.09 -14.38 -2.29
CA ALA A 4 15.55 -15.57 -1.59
C ALA A 4 17.08 -15.57 -1.35
N ALA A 5 17.83 -14.88 -2.21
CA ALA A 5 19.28 -14.73 -2.11
C ALA A 5 19.74 -13.72 -1.03
N LEU A 6 18.83 -12.92 -0.49
CA LEU A 6 19.16 -11.93 0.54
C LEU A 6 19.37 -12.59 1.91
N PRO A 7 20.34 -12.12 2.70
CA PRO A 7 20.49 -12.52 4.08
C PRO A 7 19.20 -12.36 4.90
N ALA A 8 18.93 -13.26 5.82
CA ALA A 8 17.69 -13.29 6.61
C ALA A 8 17.41 -11.97 7.34
N HIS A 9 18.44 -11.34 7.91
CA HIS A 9 18.29 -10.06 8.63
C HIS A 9 17.90 -8.89 7.70
N LEU A 10 18.29 -8.93 6.42
CA LEU A 10 17.86 -7.92 5.43
C LEU A 10 16.43 -8.19 4.93
N ARG A 11 16.03 -9.46 4.80
CA ARG A 11 14.67 -9.81 4.38
C ARG A 11 13.62 -9.27 5.34
N GLN A 12 13.91 -9.21 6.63
CA GLN A 12 13.00 -8.64 7.63
C GLN A 12 12.75 -7.13 7.49
N LEU A 13 13.61 -6.43 6.75
CA LEU A 13 13.50 -4.99 6.50
C LEU A 13 12.79 -4.67 5.18
N ILE A 14 12.50 -5.69 4.37
CA ILE A 14 11.91 -5.51 3.04
C ILE A 14 10.41 -5.65 3.12
N TRP A 15 9.71 -4.63 2.64
CA TRP A 15 8.28 -4.68 2.39
C TRP A 15 8.07 -4.84 0.90
N VAL A 16 7.27 -5.81 0.51
CA VAL A 16 6.99 -6.10 -0.90
C VAL A 16 5.61 -5.58 -1.25
N GLN A 17 5.55 -4.77 -2.30
CA GLN A 17 4.31 -4.30 -2.88
C GLN A 17 4.05 -5.02 -4.21
N VAL A 18 2.92 -5.70 -4.31
CA VAL A 18 2.38 -6.21 -5.57
C VAL A 18 1.55 -5.11 -6.20
N ARG A 19 1.93 -4.64 -7.38
CA ARG A 19 1.21 -3.62 -8.14
C ARG A 19 0.55 -4.25 -9.36
N ASP A 20 -0.40 -3.50 -9.91
CA ASP A 20 -1.06 -3.85 -11.18
C ASP A 20 -1.68 -5.27 -11.15
N ALA A 21 -2.14 -5.68 -9.97
CA ALA A 21 -2.96 -6.89 -9.90
C ALA A 21 -4.14 -6.68 -10.84
N PRO A 22 -4.32 -7.55 -11.87
CA PRO A 22 -5.37 -7.37 -12.85
C PRO A 22 -6.74 -7.32 -12.15
N ALA A 23 -7.65 -6.50 -12.66
CA ALA A 23 -8.97 -6.29 -12.06
C ALA A 23 -9.79 -7.58 -11.92
N ASP A 24 -9.52 -8.55 -12.76
CA ASP A 24 -10.12 -9.89 -12.71
C ASP A 24 -9.04 -10.98 -12.97
N PRO A 25 -8.07 -11.14 -12.06
CA PRO A 25 -7.14 -12.24 -12.18
C PRO A 25 -7.90 -13.55 -11.92
N PRO A 26 -7.53 -14.64 -12.60
CA PRO A 26 -7.89 -15.96 -12.11
C PRO A 26 -7.57 -16.01 -10.61
N SER A 27 -8.53 -16.43 -9.79
CA SER A 27 -8.47 -16.33 -8.32
C SER A 27 -7.19 -16.89 -7.70
N ASN A 28 -6.57 -17.86 -8.39
CA ASN A 28 -5.36 -18.53 -7.96
C ASN A 28 -4.06 -17.75 -8.21
N VAL A 29 -4.01 -16.80 -9.17
CA VAL A 29 -2.76 -16.11 -9.53
C VAL A 29 -2.29 -15.18 -8.43
N LEU A 30 -3.19 -14.38 -7.87
CA LEU A 30 -2.84 -13.47 -6.79
C LEU A 30 -2.47 -14.25 -5.52
N ASP A 31 -3.28 -15.25 -5.15
CA ASP A 31 -3.03 -16.08 -3.98
C ASP A 31 -1.70 -16.84 -4.10
N GLU A 32 -1.40 -17.39 -5.26
CA GLU A 32 -0.13 -18.03 -5.55
C GLU A 32 1.04 -17.03 -5.43
N THR A 33 0.90 -15.84 -6.00
CA THR A 33 1.91 -14.79 -5.91
C THR A 33 2.17 -14.41 -4.45
N LEU A 34 1.13 -14.19 -3.67
CA LEU A 34 1.26 -13.85 -2.25
C LEU A 34 1.88 -15.00 -1.46
N ARG A 35 1.49 -16.25 -1.75
CA ARG A 35 2.08 -17.45 -1.13
C ARG A 35 3.57 -17.58 -1.40
N ILE A 36 4.01 -17.26 -2.63
CA ILE A 36 5.43 -17.28 -3.00
C ILE A 36 6.22 -16.16 -2.30
N LEU A 37 5.61 -14.99 -2.12
CA LEU A 37 6.29 -13.82 -1.55
C LEU A 37 6.34 -13.86 -0.02
N ARG A 38 5.35 -14.44 0.64
CA ARG A 38 5.23 -14.44 2.10
C ARG A 38 6.48 -14.92 2.85
N PRO A 39 7.18 -16.00 2.44
CA PRO A 39 8.41 -16.44 3.11
C PRO A 39 9.59 -15.45 3.01
N HIS A 40 9.50 -14.49 2.09
CA HIS A 40 10.59 -13.57 1.77
C HIS A 40 10.37 -12.15 2.27
N SER A 41 9.18 -11.83 2.75
CA SER A 41 8.85 -10.50 3.25
C SER A 41 7.92 -10.57 4.45
N PRO A 42 8.23 -9.87 5.56
CA PRO A 42 7.36 -9.79 6.73
C PRO A 42 6.09 -8.99 6.45
N LYS A 43 6.13 -8.13 5.44
CA LYS A 43 5.03 -7.23 5.07
C LYS A 43 4.72 -7.31 3.58
N LEU A 44 3.49 -7.70 3.28
CA LEU A 44 2.97 -7.77 1.91
C LEU A 44 1.90 -6.71 1.70
N PHE A 45 2.14 -5.86 0.73
CA PHE A 45 1.25 -4.79 0.30
C PHE A 45 0.70 -5.14 -1.08
N VAL A 46 -0.58 -4.88 -1.29
CA VAL A 46 -1.22 -5.02 -2.60
C VAL A 46 -1.77 -3.67 -3.03
N HIS A 47 -1.46 -3.29 -4.25
CA HIS A 47 -1.95 -2.05 -4.86
C HIS A 47 -2.94 -2.39 -5.97
N VAL A 48 -4.13 -1.84 -5.87
CA VAL A 48 -5.26 -2.13 -6.76
C VAL A 48 -5.98 -0.83 -7.14
N SER A 49 -6.95 -0.92 -8.03
CA SER A 49 -7.88 0.20 -8.29
C SER A 49 -8.91 0.34 -7.17
N THR A 50 -9.35 1.56 -6.84
CA THR A 50 -10.51 1.79 -5.96
C THR A 50 -11.80 1.18 -6.51
N GLN A 51 -11.86 0.91 -7.79
CA GLN A 51 -12.99 0.27 -8.49
C GLN A 51 -12.88 -1.26 -8.54
N TRP A 52 -11.99 -1.86 -7.77
CA TRP A 52 -11.82 -3.31 -7.74
C TRP A 52 -13.12 -4.02 -7.30
N PRO A 53 -13.66 -4.94 -8.11
CA PRO A 53 -14.98 -5.52 -7.83
C PRO A 53 -14.98 -6.63 -6.76
N HIS A 54 -13.81 -7.20 -6.45
CA HIS A 54 -13.71 -8.45 -5.67
C HIS A 54 -12.98 -8.27 -4.32
N TRP A 55 -13.37 -7.26 -3.56
CA TRP A 55 -12.75 -6.91 -2.27
C TRP A 55 -12.69 -8.07 -1.26
N GLY A 56 -13.69 -8.94 -1.23
CA GLY A 56 -13.75 -10.05 -0.29
C GLY A 56 -12.58 -11.04 -0.40
N ARG A 57 -11.87 -11.05 -1.51
CA ARG A 57 -10.68 -11.90 -1.69
C ARG A 57 -9.54 -11.55 -0.74
N PHE A 58 -9.47 -10.29 -0.29
CA PHE A 58 -8.38 -9.85 0.58
C PHE A 58 -8.63 -10.13 2.06
N GLU A 59 -9.86 -10.46 2.45
CA GLU A 59 -10.25 -10.67 3.86
C GLU A 59 -9.45 -11.82 4.50
N HIS A 60 -9.01 -12.81 3.71
CA HIS A 60 -8.27 -13.98 4.19
C HIS A 60 -6.92 -14.20 3.50
N SER A 61 -6.46 -13.25 2.69
CA SER A 61 -5.22 -13.39 1.92
C SER A 61 -3.95 -13.24 2.74
N GLY A 62 -4.08 -12.77 3.98
CA GLY A 62 -2.95 -12.51 4.85
C GLY A 62 -2.09 -11.32 4.42
N ILE A 63 -2.59 -10.42 3.58
CA ILE A 63 -1.91 -9.16 3.26
C ILE A 63 -1.92 -8.22 4.46
N ASP A 64 -0.86 -7.43 4.58
CA ASP A 64 -0.73 -6.48 5.69
C ASP A 64 -1.35 -5.12 5.35
N ALA A 65 -1.28 -4.73 4.08
CA ALA A 65 -1.86 -3.48 3.61
C ALA A 65 -2.41 -3.58 2.18
N ILE A 66 -3.50 -2.86 1.95
CA ILE A 66 -4.08 -2.67 0.63
C ILE A 66 -4.08 -1.20 0.28
N GLY A 67 -3.74 -0.86 -0.94
CA GLY A 67 -3.69 0.53 -1.38
C GLY A 67 -4.21 0.76 -2.78
N ALA A 68 -4.44 2.02 -3.05
CA ALA A 68 -4.87 2.50 -4.37
C ALA A 68 -4.31 3.90 -4.64
N ASP A 69 -4.32 4.29 -5.90
CA ASP A 69 -4.10 5.70 -6.25
C ASP A 69 -5.31 6.52 -5.81
N PHE A 70 -5.05 7.63 -5.13
CA PHE A 70 -6.11 8.55 -4.74
C PHE A 70 -6.62 9.30 -5.99
N PRO A 71 -7.94 9.35 -6.23
CA PRO A 71 -8.46 9.94 -7.46
C PRO A 71 -8.18 11.44 -7.52
N LEU A 72 -7.71 11.90 -8.68
CA LEU A 72 -7.42 13.32 -8.94
C LEU A 72 -8.68 14.20 -8.89
N ARG A 73 -9.79 13.66 -9.37
CA ARG A 73 -11.10 14.31 -9.32
C ARG A 73 -11.95 13.59 -8.28
N GLN A 74 -12.36 14.30 -7.26
CA GLN A 74 -13.19 13.73 -6.20
C GLN A 74 -14.66 13.87 -6.58
N THR A 75 -15.06 13.12 -7.60
CA THR A 75 -16.47 13.00 -7.97
C THR A 75 -17.23 12.22 -6.90
N GLU A 76 -18.56 12.28 -6.92
CA GLU A 76 -19.39 11.48 -6.02
C GLU A 76 -19.17 9.98 -6.22
N ALA A 77 -18.96 9.53 -7.47
CA ALA A 77 -18.61 8.14 -7.76
C ALA A 77 -17.26 7.74 -7.11
N ASP A 78 -16.23 8.59 -7.20
CA ASP A 78 -14.94 8.33 -6.57
C ASP A 78 -15.07 8.23 -5.04
N ARG A 79 -15.91 9.04 -4.41
CA ARG A 79 -16.16 8.97 -2.96
C ARG A 79 -16.80 7.66 -2.56
N LEU A 80 -17.82 7.21 -3.30
CA LEU A 80 -18.47 5.93 -3.07
C LEU A 80 -17.50 4.75 -3.24
N ASP A 81 -16.62 4.81 -4.22
CA ASP A 81 -15.60 3.79 -4.44
C ASP A 81 -14.57 3.77 -3.30
N ILE A 82 -14.13 4.93 -2.82
CA ILE A 82 -13.26 5.03 -1.63
C ILE A 82 -13.96 4.46 -0.39
N GLU A 83 -15.23 4.77 -0.16
CA GLU A 83 -15.98 4.26 0.99
C GLU A 83 -16.09 2.73 0.94
N ARG A 84 -16.41 2.15 -0.22
CA ARG A 84 -16.46 0.69 -0.42
C ARG A 84 -15.09 0.05 -0.19
N PHE A 85 -14.04 0.66 -0.72
CA PHE A 85 -12.67 0.26 -0.53
C PHE A 85 -12.29 0.21 0.96
N MET A 86 -12.53 1.31 1.68
CA MET A 86 -12.27 1.42 3.11
C MET A 86 -13.08 0.41 3.94
N ALA A 87 -14.35 0.23 3.60
CA ALA A 87 -15.22 -0.73 4.29
C ALA A 87 -14.72 -2.18 4.14
N SER A 88 -14.24 -2.55 2.94
CA SER A 88 -13.66 -3.86 2.69
C SER A 88 -12.36 -4.11 3.45
N ALA A 89 -11.46 -3.13 3.44
CA ALA A 89 -10.21 -3.23 4.16
C ALA A 89 -10.42 -3.39 5.68
N ARG A 90 -11.41 -2.68 6.24
CA ARG A 90 -11.78 -2.83 7.66
C ARG A 90 -12.25 -4.24 8.01
N ARG A 91 -13.05 -4.88 7.14
CA ARG A 91 -13.49 -6.28 7.36
C ARG A 91 -12.31 -7.25 7.36
N GLY A 92 -11.31 -7.01 6.51
CA GLY A 92 -10.08 -7.81 6.45
C GLY A 92 -9.05 -7.49 7.53
N ASN A 93 -9.31 -6.51 8.42
CA ASN A 93 -8.33 -5.98 9.38
C ASN A 93 -7.01 -5.59 8.71
N THR A 94 -7.09 -5.01 7.51
CA THR A 94 -5.95 -4.69 6.65
C THR A 94 -5.69 -3.19 6.70
N LEU A 95 -4.43 -2.79 6.76
CA LEU A 95 -4.06 -1.37 6.67
C LEU A 95 -4.42 -0.83 5.28
N VAL A 96 -4.83 0.43 5.24
CA VAL A 96 -5.12 1.13 3.98
C VAL A 96 -4.09 2.19 3.71
N TYR A 97 -3.61 2.25 2.48
CA TYR A 97 -2.76 3.34 2.03
C TYR A 97 -3.25 3.91 0.70
N PHE A 98 -3.03 5.22 0.53
CA PHE A 98 -3.24 5.91 -0.72
C PHE A 98 -1.93 6.47 -1.28
N THR A 99 -1.77 6.33 -2.59
CA THR A 99 -0.68 6.92 -3.36
C THR A 99 -1.20 8.02 -4.28
N CYS A 100 -0.30 8.73 -4.96
CA CYS A 100 -0.65 9.81 -5.88
C CYS A 100 -1.43 10.97 -5.23
N VAL A 101 -1.19 11.26 -3.95
CA VAL A 101 -1.80 12.40 -3.26
C VAL A 101 -0.99 13.67 -3.58
N GLU A 102 -1.49 14.46 -4.54
CA GLU A 102 -0.73 15.53 -5.18
C GLU A 102 -1.04 16.92 -4.62
N THR A 103 -2.22 17.09 -3.97
CA THR A 103 -2.67 18.36 -3.42
C THR A 103 -3.06 18.26 -1.95
N TRP A 104 -3.09 19.40 -1.26
CA TRP A 104 -3.56 19.47 0.12
C TRP A 104 -5.03 19.07 0.29
N GLU A 105 -5.85 19.31 -0.72
CA GLU A 105 -7.26 18.89 -0.72
C GLU A 105 -7.36 17.37 -0.76
N MET A 106 -6.60 16.74 -1.66
CA MET A 106 -6.50 15.27 -1.71
C MET A 106 -5.96 14.70 -0.39
N PHE A 107 -4.96 15.34 0.22
CA PHE A 107 -4.41 14.90 1.50
C PHE A 107 -5.47 14.94 2.62
N ARG A 108 -6.23 16.04 2.71
CA ARG A 108 -7.32 16.15 3.68
C ARG A 108 -8.38 15.07 3.45
N ALA A 109 -8.80 14.87 2.21
CA ALA A 109 -9.80 13.86 1.86
C ALA A 109 -9.30 12.44 2.16
N ALA A 110 -8.04 12.12 1.84
CA ALA A 110 -7.44 10.83 2.17
C ALA A 110 -7.35 10.58 3.69
N THR A 111 -6.99 11.62 4.47
CA THR A 111 -6.95 11.50 5.93
C THR A 111 -8.34 11.41 6.55
N GLN A 112 -9.33 12.14 6.01
CA GLN A 112 -10.72 12.04 6.44
C GLN A 112 -11.34 10.69 6.16
N SER A 113 -10.90 9.99 5.11
CA SER A 113 -11.32 8.60 4.85
C SER A 113 -10.75 7.58 5.83
N ALA A 114 -9.92 8.02 6.79
CA ALA A 114 -9.22 7.18 7.76
C ALA A 114 -8.18 6.23 7.13
N ALA A 115 -7.49 6.69 6.08
CA ALA A 115 -6.32 6.01 5.56
C ALA A 115 -5.19 5.93 6.61
N HIS A 116 -4.51 4.81 6.69
CA HIS A 116 -3.42 4.59 7.64
C HIS A 116 -2.10 5.18 7.14
N LEU A 117 -1.89 5.16 5.82
CA LEU A 117 -0.69 5.68 5.17
C LEU A 117 -1.10 6.49 3.95
N VAL A 118 -0.39 7.57 3.70
CA VAL A 118 -0.59 8.45 2.55
C VAL A 118 0.76 8.78 1.93
N SER A 119 0.85 8.68 0.61
CA SER A 119 2.04 8.99 -0.17
C SER A 119 1.70 9.82 -1.40
N GLY A 120 2.55 10.76 -1.71
CA GLY A 120 2.38 11.64 -2.87
C GLY A 120 3.21 12.92 -2.73
N ARG A 121 3.16 13.77 -3.74
CA ARG A 121 4.01 14.96 -3.82
C ARG A 121 3.77 15.94 -2.68
N VAL A 122 2.53 16.09 -2.22
CA VAL A 122 2.19 17.00 -1.13
C VAL A 122 2.76 16.54 0.22
N VAL A 123 2.93 15.23 0.40
CA VAL A 123 3.44 14.65 1.66
C VAL A 123 4.97 14.69 1.71
N GLY A 124 5.61 14.62 0.56
CA GLY A 124 7.06 14.52 0.40
C GLY A 124 7.63 15.62 -0.48
N GLN A 125 7.37 16.90 -0.18
CA GLN A 125 8.20 17.95 -0.74
C GLN A 125 9.60 17.86 -0.11
N LEU A 126 10.40 16.93 -0.66
CA LEU A 126 11.82 16.92 -0.35
C LEU A 126 12.44 18.16 -0.97
N PRO A 127 13.12 19.02 -0.18
CA PRO A 127 13.89 20.13 -0.73
C PRO A 127 14.91 19.56 -1.72
N HIS A 128 15.00 20.17 -2.88
CA HIS A 128 15.88 19.83 -3.99
C HIS A 128 17.38 19.74 -3.64
N PRO A 129 18.12 18.95 -4.41
CA PRO A 129 18.01 17.49 -4.50
C PRO A 129 18.36 16.94 -3.14
N ALA A 130 17.65 15.98 -2.68
CA ALA A 130 18.03 15.30 -1.45
C ALA A 130 19.50 14.86 -1.60
N PRO A 131 20.42 15.34 -0.77
CA PRO A 131 21.75 14.77 -0.75
C PRO A 131 21.61 13.26 -0.53
N PRO A 132 22.52 12.43 -1.06
CA PRO A 132 22.45 10.99 -0.86
C PRO A 132 22.31 10.72 0.65
N TYR A 133 21.11 10.27 1.06
CA TYR A 133 20.84 10.02 2.47
C TYR A 133 21.68 8.82 2.91
N ARG A 134 22.67 9.08 3.72
CA ARG A 134 23.16 8.06 4.65
C ARG A 134 22.14 8.00 5.78
N LEU A 135 21.20 7.05 5.66
CA LEU A 135 20.33 6.71 6.79
C LEU A 135 21.21 6.25 7.92
N SER A 136 21.41 7.08 8.92
CA SER A 136 22.06 6.61 10.16
C SER A 136 21.14 5.59 10.82
N ARG A 137 21.70 4.53 11.37
CA ARG A 137 20.99 3.46 12.09
C ARG A 137 20.00 4.01 13.14
N ALA A 138 20.30 5.18 13.73
CA ALA A 138 19.45 5.86 14.71
C ALA A 138 18.12 6.39 14.12
N ARG A 139 18.09 6.83 12.85
CA ARG A 139 16.86 7.31 12.23
C ARG A 139 15.91 6.19 11.79
N LEU A 140 16.45 5.03 11.43
CA LEU A 140 15.64 3.85 11.12
C LEU A 140 14.91 3.32 12.36
N LEU A 141 15.49 3.48 13.54
CA LEU A 141 14.90 3.00 14.80
C LEU A 141 13.91 3.98 15.42
N SER A 142 14.00 5.28 15.13
CA SER A 142 13.09 6.28 15.66
C SER A 142 11.73 6.33 14.93
N ASN A 143 11.67 5.86 13.69
CA ASN A 143 10.42 5.77 12.90
C ASN A 143 9.71 4.41 13.01
N ALA A 144 10.19 3.52 13.85
CA ALA A 144 9.63 2.19 14.07
C ALA A 144 8.84 2.07 15.40
N ARG A 145 8.44 3.23 15.97
CA ARG A 145 7.56 3.28 17.16
C ARG A 145 6.21 3.83 16.81
#